data_e99dd1c814d70aecc0c21d7889751a81
#
_entry.id   e99dd1c814d70aecc0c21d7889751a81
#
_cell.length_a   1.000
_cell.length_b   1.000
_cell.length_c   1.000
_cell.angle_alpha   90.00
_cell.angle_beta   90.00
_cell.angle_gamma   90.00
#
_symmetry.space_group_name_H-M   'P 1'
#
loop_
_entity.id
_entity.type
_entity.pdbx_description
1 polymer ?
#
loop_
_entity_poly.entity_id
_entity_poly.type
_entity_poly.pdbx_seq_one_letter_code
_entity_poly.pdbx_strand_id
1 'polypeptide(L)'
;WYAWETYQWLAVTPLSALKKLKPHQNLLKIAGVVFGVLLIALLYLKVTVALVVLPLCLWSLLLLLRPAQSDAKKLMFFLIATALLETLVVEMVYLVGDIGRMNVVFKLYMQAWLMLALAAGSGLVLLWTSQHRWTLRTQLLFQLPLILLAAGALLFPLLGTTDKIHDRMDPAAPKTLDGMRYMVSSHYYDMGVEMPLEDDYYT
;
A
#
# COMPACT_ATOMS: atom_id res chain seq x y z
N TRP A 1 -12.04 7.55 0.60
CA TRP A 1 -12.85 6.89 -0.41
C TRP A 1 -13.43 5.56 0.11
N TYR A 2 -12.63 4.64 0.60
CA TYR A 2 -13.05 3.35 1.14
C TYR A 2 -14.18 3.47 2.19
N ALA A 3 -14.00 4.34 3.19
CA ALA A 3 -15.02 4.65 4.18
C ALA A 3 -16.28 5.30 3.58
N TRP A 4 -16.10 6.14 2.56
CA TRP A 4 -17.19 6.79 1.85
C TRP A 4 -18.04 5.78 1.07
N GLU A 5 -17.43 4.86 0.33
CA GLU A 5 -18.16 3.78 -0.36
C GLU A 5 -18.90 2.87 0.62
N THR A 6 -18.27 2.57 1.76
CA THR A 6 -18.91 1.81 2.84
C THR A 6 -20.14 2.54 3.38
N TYR A 7 -20.00 3.82 3.69
CA TYR A 7 -21.10 4.65 4.15
C TYR A 7 -22.24 4.70 3.13
N GLN A 8 -21.95 4.96 1.86
CA GLN A 8 -22.96 4.98 0.81
C GLN A 8 -23.70 3.65 0.68
N TRP A 9 -22.97 2.54 0.76
CA TRP A 9 -23.59 1.23 0.68
C TRP A 9 -24.53 0.96 1.85
N LEU A 10 -24.09 1.24 3.06
CA LEU A 10 -24.90 1.05 4.26
C LEU A 10 -26.12 1.99 4.28
N ALA A 11 -25.96 3.25 3.87
CA ALA A 11 -27.05 4.23 3.84
C ALA A 11 -28.14 3.89 2.82
N VAL A 12 -27.78 3.28 1.70
CA VAL A 12 -28.75 2.90 0.63
C VAL A 12 -29.34 1.50 0.85
N THR A 13 -28.68 0.66 1.66
CA THR A 13 -29.15 -0.73 1.88
C THR A 13 -30.25 -0.75 2.92
N PRO A 14 -31.51 -1.05 2.55
CA PRO A 14 -32.59 -1.10 3.52
C PRO A 14 -32.43 -2.30 4.46
N LEU A 15 -32.85 -2.15 5.71
CA LEU A 15 -32.84 -3.26 6.71
C LEU A 15 -33.63 -4.49 6.24
N SER A 16 -34.61 -4.30 5.36
CA SER A 16 -35.35 -5.40 4.72
C SER A 16 -34.45 -6.32 3.86
N ALA A 17 -33.31 -5.80 3.36
CA ALA A 17 -32.34 -6.62 2.61
C ALA A 17 -31.72 -7.72 3.50
N LEU A 18 -31.62 -7.49 4.80
CA LEU A 18 -31.18 -8.52 5.77
C LEU A 18 -32.12 -9.73 5.79
N LYS A 19 -33.41 -9.55 5.48
CA LYS A 19 -34.36 -10.67 5.38
C LYS A 19 -34.01 -11.63 4.24
N LYS A 20 -33.40 -11.14 3.16
CA LYS A 20 -32.93 -11.97 2.03
C LYS A 20 -31.75 -12.87 2.41
N LEU A 21 -31.03 -12.57 3.50
CA LEU A 21 -29.94 -13.39 4.03
C LEU A 21 -30.42 -14.56 4.89
N LYS A 22 -31.71 -14.59 5.27
CA LYS A 22 -32.27 -15.69 6.09
C LYS A 22 -31.96 -17.09 5.58
N PRO A 23 -32.14 -17.41 4.26
CA PRO A 23 -31.83 -18.75 3.77
C PRO A 23 -30.34 -19.12 3.88
N HIS A 24 -29.46 -18.13 3.99
CA HIS A 24 -28.00 -18.31 4.08
C HIS A 24 -27.45 -18.12 5.50
N GLN A 25 -28.30 -18.03 6.51
CA GLN A 25 -27.90 -17.78 7.90
C GLN A 25 -26.88 -18.78 8.42
N ASN A 26 -27.04 -20.06 8.09
CA ASN A 26 -26.10 -21.08 8.52
C ASN A 26 -24.74 -20.92 7.87
N LEU A 27 -24.70 -20.57 6.58
CA LEU A 27 -23.47 -20.29 5.87
C LEU A 27 -22.77 -19.06 6.46
N LEU A 28 -23.51 -18.00 6.77
CA LEU A 28 -22.96 -16.79 7.40
C LEU A 28 -22.42 -17.06 8.81
N LYS A 29 -23.11 -17.89 9.60
CA LYS A 29 -22.63 -18.31 10.91
C LYS A 29 -21.34 -19.11 10.78
N ILE A 30 -21.28 -20.07 9.86
CA ILE A 30 -20.07 -20.88 9.62
C ILE A 30 -18.92 -19.95 9.16
N ALA A 31 -19.18 -19.06 8.21
CA ALA A 31 -18.16 -18.08 7.76
C ALA A 31 -17.67 -17.19 8.91
N GLY A 32 -18.57 -16.73 9.79
CA GLY A 32 -18.21 -15.95 10.97
C GLY A 32 -17.37 -16.74 11.97
N VAL A 33 -17.72 -18.00 12.21
CA VAL A 33 -16.93 -18.89 13.08
C VAL A 33 -15.55 -19.15 12.48
N VAL A 34 -15.48 -19.50 11.19
CA VAL A 34 -14.21 -19.73 10.49
C VAL A 34 -13.32 -18.47 10.55
N PHE A 35 -13.90 -17.30 10.32
CA PHE A 35 -13.19 -16.03 10.43
C PHE A 35 -12.65 -15.79 11.85
N GLY A 36 -13.48 -16.01 12.87
CA GLY A 36 -13.09 -15.88 14.28
C GLY A 36 -11.98 -16.84 14.67
N VAL A 37 -12.10 -18.11 14.27
CA VAL A 37 -11.07 -19.12 14.51
C VAL A 37 -9.76 -18.76 13.83
N LEU A 38 -9.82 -18.33 12.57
CA LEU A 38 -8.64 -17.87 11.82
C LEU A 38 -7.97 -16.69 12.50
N LEU A 39 -8.74 -15.70 12.94
CA LEU A 39 -8.21 -14.54 13.63
C LEU A 39 -7.54 -14.93 14.96
N ILE A 40 -8.17 -15.79 15.76
CA ILE A 40 -7.59 -16.29 17.01
C ILE A 40 -6.31 -17.08 16.75
N ALA A 41 -6.30 -17.94 15.72
CA ALA A 41 -5.11 -18.70 15.34
C ALA A 41 -3.94 -17.79 14.96
N LEU A 42 -4.19 -16.76 14.14
CA LEU A 42 -3.18 -15.78 13.74
C LEU A 42 -2.64 -14.98 14.94
N LEU A 43 -3.51 -14.63 15.88
CA LEU A 43 -3.10 -13.97 17.12
C LEU A 43 -2.25 -14.89 18.01
N TYR A 44 -2.63 -16.17 18.10
CA TYR A 44 -1.81 -17.16 18.80
C TYR A 44 -0.43 -17.32 18.19
N LEU A 45 -0.33 -17.23 16.87
CA LEU A 45 0.94 -17.19 16.11
C LEU A 45 1.67 -15.83 16.20
N LYS A 46 1.17 -14.91 17.04
CA LYS A 46 1.71 -13.55 17.24
C LYS A 46 1.68 -12.65 15.98
N VAL A 47 0.83 -12.97 15.02
CA VAL A 47 0.57 -12.15 13.82
C VAL A 47 -0.42 -11.04 14.19
N THR A 48 0.01 -10.07 14.97
CA THR A 48 -0.86 -9.01 15.52
C THR A 48 -1.46 -8.11 14.45
N VAL A 49 -0.77 -7.96 13.32
CA VAL A 49 -1.25 -7.17 12.17
C VAL A 49 -2.56 -7.73 11.60
N ALA A 50 -2.84 -9.01 11.82
CA ALA A 50 -4.07 -9.67 11.37
C ALA A 50 -5.34 -9.04 11.96
N LEU A 51 -5.26 -8.44 13.16
CA LEU A 51 -6.39 -7.74 13.79
C LEU A 51 -6.95 -6.62 12.92
N VAL A 52 -6.10 -5.94 12.18
CA VAL A 52 -6.51 -4.82 11.32
C VAL A 52 -6.66 -5.27 9.88
N VAL A 53 -5.69 -6.03 9.38
CA VAL A 53 -5.60 -6.38 7.96
C VAL A 53 -6.68 -7.37 7.56
N LEU A 54 -6.96 -8.39 8.37
CA LEU A 54 -7.93 -9.43 8.02
C LEU A 54 -9.37 -8.87 7.89
N PRO A 55 -9.90 -8.07 8.83
CA PRO A 55 -11.21 -7.45 8.69
C PRO A 55 -11.29 -6.50 7.49
N LEU A 56 -10.25 -5.69 7.25
CA LEU A 56 -10.21 -4.78 6.11
C LEU A 56 -10.13 -5.53 4.77
N CYS A 57 -9.35 -6.59 4.69
CA CYS A 57 -9.26 -7.45 3.52
C CYS A 57 -10.62 -8.09 3.20
N LEU A 58 -11.25 -8.70 4.22
CA LEU A 58 -12.58 -9.29 4.06
C LEU A 58 -13.61 -8.26 3.60
N TRP A 59 -13.58 -7.06 4.20
CA TRP A 59 -14.48 -5.98 3.82
C TRP A 59 -14.24 -5.51 2.38
N SER A 60 -12.99 -5.43 1.94
CA SER A 60 -12.64 -5.13 0.54
C SER A 60 -13.20 -6.17 -0.43
N LEU A 61 -13.09 -7.46 -0.07
CA LEU A 61 -13.66 -8.56 -0.87
C LEU A 61 -15.20 -8.47 -0.92
N LEU A 62 -15.86 -8.15 0.17
CA LEU A 62 -17.30 -7.95 0.20
C LEU A 62 -17.72 -6.77 -0.70
N LEU A 63 -16.98 -5.66 -0.65
CA LEU A 63 -17.22 -4.53 -1.53
C LEU A 63 -16.92 -4.88 -3.00
N LEU A 64 -15.91 -5.67 -3.29
CA LEU A 64 -15.58 -6.15 -4.64
C LEU A 64 -16.72 -6.96 -5.25
N LEU A 65 -17.36 -7.82 -4.45
CA LEU A 65 -18.44 -8.69 -4.88
C LEU A 65 -19.80 -7.99 -4.95
N ARG A 66 -19.88 -6.73 -4.56
CA ARG A 66 -21.11 -5.95 -4.62
C ARG A 66 -21.61 -5.82 -6.08
N PRO A 67 -22.89 -6.13 -6.36
CA PRO A 67 -23.46 -5.97 -7.70
C PRO A 67 -23.55 -4.49 -8.12
N ALA A 68 -23.62 -4.27 -9.43
CA ALA A 68 -23.80 -2.95 -10.06
C ALA A 68 -22.68 -1.92 -9.76
N GLN A 69 -21.45 -2.39 -9.50
CA GLN A 69 -20.28 -1.52 -9.42
C GLN A 69 -19.61 -1.35 -10.78
N SER A 70 -19.00 -0.16 -11.00
CA SER A 70 -18.13 0.06 -12.15
C SER A 70 -16.85 -0.78 -12.04
N ASP A 71 -16.30 -1.16 -13.19
CA ASP A 71 -15.09 -2.00 -13.22
C ASP A 71 -13.88 -1.30 -12.60
N ALA A 72 -13.80 0.04 -12.71
CA ALA A 72 -12.79 0.83 -12.01
C ALA A 72 -12.86 0.65 -10.49
N LYS A 73 -14.04 0.69 -9.88
CA LYS A 73 -14.22 0.45 -8.44
C LYS A 73 -13.87 -0.98 -8.04
N LYS A 74 -14.27 -1.96 -8.86
CA LYS A 74 -13.89 -3.37 -8.64
C LYS A 74 -12.38 -3.55 -8.65
N LEU A 75 -11.69 -2.95 -9.64
CA LEU A 75 -10.23 -2.99 -9.70
C LEU A 75 -9.59 -2.39 -8.44
N MET A 76 -10.10 -1.26 -7.96
CA MET A 76 -9.58 -0.62 -6.74
C MET A 76 -9.75 -1.53 -5.51
N PHE A 77 -10.93 -2.14 -5.33
CA PHE A 77 -11.14 -3.08 -4.22
C PHE A 77 -10.28 -4.33 -4.33
N PHE A 78 -10.08 -4.82 -5.56
CA PHE A 78 -9.17 -5.92 -5.82
C PHE A 78 -7.73 -5.56 -5.41
N LEU A 79 -7.22 -4.39 -5.82
CA LEU A 79 -5.89 -3.92 -5.45
C LEU A 79 -5.74 -3.77 -3.92
N ILE A 80 -6.75 -3.21 -3.25
CA ILE A 80 -6.74 -3.07 -1.79
C ILE A 80 -6.72 -4.45 -1.12
N ALA A 81 -7.58 -5.37 -1.55
CA ALA A 81 -7.65 -6.71 -0.98
C ALA A 81 -6.34 -7.48 -1.17
N THR A 82 -5.75 -7.42 -2.37
CA THR A 82 -4.48 -8.07 -2.69
C THR A 82 -3.34 -7.48 -1.86
N ALA A 83 -3.23 -6.16 -1.80
CA ALA A 83 -2.20 -5.49 -1.00
C ALA A 83 -2.28 -5.85 0.49
N LEU A 84 -3.50 -5.86 1.04
CA LEU A 84 -3.73 -6.27 2.42
C LEU A 84 -3.38 -7.74 2.64
N LEU A 85 -3.71 -8.61 1.69
CA LEU A 85 -3.35 -10.02 1.76
C LEU A 85 -1.82 -10.22 1.71
N GLU A 86 -1.11 -9.48 0.86
CA GLU A 86 0.35 -9.52 0.80
C GLU A 86 0.99 -9.13 2.12
N THR A 87 0.49 -8.08 2.79
CA THR A 87 1.01 -7.70 4.12
C THR A 87 0.82 -8.81 5.15
N LEU A 88 -0.24 -9.60 5.04
CA LEU A 88 -0.49 -10.74 5.92
C LEU A 88 0.45 -11.93 5.61
N VAL A 89 0.66 -12.20 4.31
CA VAL A 89 1.54 -13.29 3.84
C VAL A 89 2.97 -13.07 4.32
N VAL A 90 3.48 -11.83 4.26
CA VAL A 90 4.84 -11.47 4.73
C VAL A 90 5.06 -11.79 6.22
N GLU A 91 3.99 -11.72 7.04
CA GLU A 91 4.10 -12.06 8.45
C GLU A 91 4.20 -13.57 8.70
N MET A 92 3.76 -14.39 7.76
CA MET A 92 3.66 -15.84 7.91
C MET A 92 4.73 -16.62 7.14
N VAL A 93 5.25 -16.06 6.04
CA VAL A 93 6.13 -16.76 5.11
C VAL A 93 7.41 -15.97 4.86
N TYR A 94 8.56 -16.63 4.93
CA TYR A 94 9.84 -16.08 4.49
C TYR A 94 10.65 -17.16 3.76
N LEU A 95 11.52 -16.73 2.83
CA LEU A 95 12.38 -17.62 2.09
C LEU A 95 13.61 -18.00 2.93
N VAL A 96 13.85 -19.30 3.08
CA VAL A 96 15.05 -19.82 3.74
C VAL A 96 16.22 -19.76 2.77
N GLY A 97 17.38 -19.29 3.24
CA GLY A 97 18.60 -19.18 2.39
C GLY A 97 18.83 -17.81 1.75
N ASP A 98 17.92 -16.87 1.92
CA ASP A 98 18.08 -15.45 1.57
C ASP A 98 18.50 -14.64 2.81
N ILE A 99 18.64 -13.32 2.69
CA ILE A 99 18.93 -12.38 3.81
C ILE A 99 17.79 -12.42 4.88
N GLY A 100 17.26 -13.61 5.11
CA GLY A 100 16.14 -13.87 6.01
C GLY A 100 14.84 -13.19 5.54
N ARG A 101 14.04 -12.78 6.52
CA ARG A 101 12.73 -12.13 6.28
C ARG A 101 12.85 -10.78 5.55
N MET A 102 14.00 -10.11 5.65
CA MET A 102 14.17 -8.73 5.18
C MET A 102 13.88 -8.57 3.67
N ASN A 103 14.39 -9.48 2.85
CA ASN A 103 14.19 -9.40 1.39
C ASN A 103 12.72 -9.63 0.97
N VAL A 104 12.04 -10.57 1.62
CA VAL A 104 10.61 -10.85 1.36
C VAL A 104 9.76 -9.64 1.79
N VAL A 105 10.03 -9.09 2.99
CA VAL A 105 9.38 -7.87 3.47
C VAL A 105 9.56 -6.75 2.47
N PHE A 106 10.78 -6.44 2.06
CA PHE A 106 11.06 -5.34 1.14
C PHE A 106 10.30 -5.48 -0.18
N LYS A 107 10.33 -6.67 -0.80
CA LYS A 107 9.70 -6.91 -2.11
C LYS A 107 8.17 -6.84 -2.03
N LEU A 108 7.55 -7.53 -1.09
CA LEU A 108 6.09 -7.59 -0.99
C LEU A 108 5.48 -6.30 -0.44
N TYR A 109 6.11 -5.65 0.54
CA TYR A 109 5.61 -4.36 1.01
C TYR A 109 5.72 -3.26 -0.05
N MET A 110 6.75 -3.29 -0.91
CA MET A 110 6.84 -2.36 -2.04
C MET A 110 5.67 -2.56 -3.03
N GLN A 111 5.31 -3.81 -3.33
CA GLN A 111 4.16 -4.13 -4.18
C GLN A 111 2.84 -3.70 -3.52
N ALA A 112 2.64 -4.05 -2.26
CA ALA A 112 1.47 -3.65 -1.48
C ALA A 112 1.34 -2.12 -1.43
N TRP A 113 2.45 -1.41 -1.20
CA TRP A 113 2.48 0.05 -1.21
C TRP A 113 2.06 0.64 -2.55
N LEU A 114 2.58 0.11 -3.66
CA LEU A 114 2.23 0.55 -5.01
C LEU A 114 0.74 0.35 -5.30
N MET A 115 0.19 -0.83 -4.98
CA MET A 115 -1.23 -1.12 -5.17
C MET A 115 -2.13 -0.22 -4.32
N LEU A 116 -1.78 0.02 -3.05
CA LEU A 116 -2.51 0.94 -2.19
C LEU A 116 -2.40 2.39 -2.66
N ALA A 117 -1.24 2.82 -3.19
CA ALA A 117 -1.05 4.16 -3.75
C ALA A 117 -1.91 4.36 -4.99
N LEU A 118 -1.98 3.38 -5.89
CA LEU A 118 -2.85 3.43 -7.08
C LEU A 118 -4.33 3.49 -6.69
N ALA A 119 -4.74 2.65 -5.73
CA ALA A 119 -6.11 2.66 -5.22
C ALA A 119 -6.44 3.99 -4.50
N ALA A 120 -5.51 4.53 -3.72
CA ALA A 120 -5.68 5.81 -3.02
C ALA A 120 -5.79 6.98 -4.02
N GLY A 121 -4.90 7.06 -5.01
CA GLY A 121 -4.94 8.08 -6.05
C GLY A 121 -6.24 8.05 -6.85
N SER A 122 -6.67 6.87 -7.29
CA SER A 122 -7.96 6.68 -7.98
C SER A 122 -9.15 7.04 -7.08
N GLY A 123 -9.12 6.64 -5.80
CA GLY A 123 -10.13 6.98 -4.80
C GLY A 123 -10.21 8.47 -4.54
N LEU A 124 -9.07 9.15 -4.54
CA LEU A 124 -8.99 10.60 -4.40
C LEU A 124 -9.71 11.32 -5.54
N VAL A 125 -9.50 10.88 -6.78
CA VAL A 125 -10.21 11.43 -7.97
C VAL A 125 -11.71 11.25 -7.83
N LEU A 126 -12.18 10.07 -7.40
CA LEU A 126 -13.61 9.82 -7.20
C LEU A 126 -14.22 10.68 -6.08
N LEU A 127 -13.47 10.93 -5.01
CA LEU A 127 -13.92 11.85 -3.95
C LEU A 127 -13.94 13.29 -4.45
N TRP A 128 -12.92 13.70 -5.18
CA TRP A 128 -12.81 15.04 -5.75
C TRP A 128 -13.98 15.34 -6.69
N THR A 129 -14.32 14.42 -7.56
CA THR A 129 -15.48 14.58 -8.47
C THR A 129 -16.82 14.56 -7.75
N SER A 130 -16.91 13.93 -6.57
CA SER A 130 -18.14 13.85 -5.77
C SER A 130 -18.36 15.07 -4.87
N GLN A 131 -17.32 15.86 -4.58
CA GLN A 131 -17.36 16.93 -3.56
C GLN A 131 -18.34 18.07 -3.90
N HIS A 132 -18.72 18.27 -5.16
CA HIS A 132 -19.69 19.29 -5.55
C HIS A 132 -21.08 19.09 -4.90
N ARG A 133 -21.35 17.89 -4.39
CA ARG A 133 -22.57 17.55 -3.65
C ARG A 133 -22.46 17.74 -2.14
N TRP A 134 -21.29 18.15 -1.65
CA TRP A 134 -21.02 18.27 -0.24
C TRP A 134 -21.28 19.70 0.24
N THR A 135 -21.54 19.85 1.54
CA THR A 135 -21.60 21.17 2.17
C THR A 135 -20.21 21.81 2.18
N LEU A 136 -20.14 23.13 2.19
CA LEU A 136 -18.88 23.88 2.25
C LEU A 136 -17.99 23.40 3.40
N ARG A 137 -18.57 23.13 4.57
CA ARG A 137 -17.84 22.64 5.75
C ARG A 137 -17.18 21.29 5.47
N THR A 138 -17.90 20.36 4.85
CA THR A 138 -17.37 19.03 4.52
C THR A 138 -16.28 19.12 3.45
N GLN A 139 -16.43 20.02 2.47
CA GLN A 139 -15.39 20.27 1.46
C GLN A 139 -14.11 20.79 2.10
N LEU A 140 -14.20 21.79 2.97
CA LEU A 140 -13.03 22.35 3.67
C LEU A 140 -12.37 21.31 4.60
N LEU A 141 -13.16 20.52 5.34
CA LEU A 141 -12.64 19.43 6.18
C LEU A 141 -11.91 18.34 5.38
N PHE A 142 -12.23 18.18 4.12
CA PHE A 142 -11.55 17.25 3.22
C PHE A 142 -10.33 17.90 2.56
N GLN A 143 -10.49 19.10 1.98
CA GLN A 143 -9.46 19.75 1.17
C GLN A 143 -8.28 20.26 2.00
N LEU A 144 -8.51 20.86 3.18
CA LEU A 144 -7.43 21.41 4.00
C LEU A 144 -6.44 20.34 4.48
N PRO A 145 -6.86 19.22 5.09
CA PRO A 145 -5.94 18.15 5.45
C PRO A 145 -5.24 17.56 4.23
N LEU A 146 -5.94 17.42 3.11
CA LEU A 146 -5.36 16.89 1.87
C LEU A 146 -4.24 17.79 1.35
N ILE A 147 -4.45 19.11 1.31
CA ILE A 147 -3.44 20.08 0.87
C ILE A 147 -2.23 20.05 1.82
N LEU A 148 -2.47 20.01 3.14
CA LEU A 148 -1.39 19.92 4.13
C LEU A 148 -0.57 18.65 4.00
N LEU A 149 -1.25 17.50 3.80
CA LEU A 149 -0.57 16.22 3.59
C LEU A 149 0.21 16.21 2.28
N ALA A 150 -0.36 16.76 1.19
CA ALA A 150 0.32 16.87 -0.10
C ALA A 150 1.54 17.79 -0.01
N ALA A 151 1.42 18.94 0.65
CA ALA A 151 2.54 19.85 0.89
C ALA A 151 3.64 19.16 1.71
N GLY A 152 3.28 18.47 2.80
CA GLY A 152 4.22 17.69 3.60
C GLY A 152 4.92 16.57 2.81
N ALA A 153 4.16 15.85 1.98
CA ALA A 153 4.71 14.81 1.11
C ALA A 153 5.67 15.36 0.05
N LEU A 154 5.45 16.58 -0.46
CA LEU A 154 6.32 17.23 -1.43
C LEU A 154 7.62 17.76 -0.81
N LEU A 155 7.67 18.01 0.50
CA LEU A 155 8.90 18.43 1.17
C LEU A 155 10.03 17.41 1.01
N PHE A 156 9.72 16.12 1.12
CA PHE A 156 10.73 15.08 1.02
C PHE A 156 11.40 15.01 -0.37
N PRO A 157 10.68 14.93 -1.51
CA PRO A 157 11.33 14.93 -2.82
C PRO A 157 12.03 16.27 -3.14
N LEU A 158 11.56 17.40 -2.62
CA LEU A 158 12.20 18.70 -2.87
C LEU A 158 13.49 18.86 -2.08
N LEU A 159 13.48 18.61 -0.78
CA LEU A 159 14.63 18.79 0.09
C LEU A 159 15.56 17.58 0.05
N GLY A 160 15.03 16.37 0.19
CA GLY A 160 15.83 15.15 0.24
C GLY A 160 16.48 14.81 -1.10
N THR A 161 15.92 15.25 -2.25
CA THR A 161 16.57 15.05 -3.55
C THR A 161 17.81 15.92 -3.68
N THR A 162 17.72 17.18 -3.27
CA THR A 162 18.88 18.11 -3.31
C THR A 162 20.00 17.61 -2.41
N ASP A 163 19.67 17.18 -1.18
CA ASP A 163 20.65 16.62 -0.24
C ASP A 163 21.26 15.32 -0.78
N LYS A 164 20.45 14.42 -1.33
CA LYS A 164 20.97 13.19 -1.94
C LYS A 164 21.86 13.43 -3.16
N ILE A 165 21.51 14.38 -3.99
CA ILE A 165 22.38 14.76 -5.13
C ILE A 165 23.71 15.27 -4.63
N HIS A 166 23.71 16.13 -3.62
CA HIS A 166 24.92 16.69 -3.04
C HIS A 166 25.77 15.63 -2.33
N ASP A 167 25.15 14.68 -1.63
CA ASP A 167 25.84 13.64 -0.84
C ASP A 167 26.29 12.44 -1.67
N ARG A 168 25.58 12.10 -2.76
CA ARG A 168 25.80 10.86 -3.50
C ARG A 168 26.38 11.05 -4.91
N MET A 169 26.34 12.26 -5.44
CA MET A 169 26.86 12.53 -6.77
C MET A 169 28.15 13.36 -6.68
N ASP A 170 29.24 12.77 -7.17
CA ASP A 170 30.50 13.49 -7.31
C ASP A 170 30.33 14.64 -8.34
N PRO A 171 30.61 15.90 -7.97
CA PRO A 171 30.55 17.02 -8.90
C PRO A 171 31.51 16.88 -10.09
N ALA A 172 32.57 16.08 -9.93
CA ALA A 172 33.56 15.80 -10.97
C ALA A 172 33.14 14.67 -11.91
N ALA A 173 32.08 13.89 -11.53
CA ALA A 173 31.61 12.78 -12.35
C ALA A 173 31.10 13.26 -13.71
N PRO A 174 31.39 12.54 -14.81
CA PRO A 174 30.95 12.92 -16.14
C PRO A 174 29.43 12.91 -16.25
N LYS A 175 28.84 14.01 -16.75
CA LYS A 175 27.40 14.15 -16.99
C LYS A 175 27.01 13.33 -18.21
N THR A 176 26.71 12.07 -18.02
CA THR A 176 26.38 11.12 -19.09
C THR A 176 25.20 10.22 -18.68
N LEU A 177 24.48 9.69 -19.66
CA LEU A 177 23.46 8.64 -19.45
C LEU A 177 24.08 7.23 -19.44
N ASP A 178 25.37 7.10 -19.69
CA ASP A 178 26.09 5.84 -19.55
C ASP A 178 26.29 5.53 -18.07
N GLY A 179 25.53 4.56 -17.58
CA GLY A 179 25.55 4.17 -16.17
C GLY A 179 26.87 3.55 -15.68
N MET A 180 27.79 3.20 -16.59
CA MET A 180 29.10 2.63 -16.22
C MET A 180 30.18 3.69 -16.08
N ARG A 181 30.01 4.86 -16.66
CA ARG A 181 31.04 5.91 -16.66
C ARG A 181 31.32 6.53 -15.29
N TYR A 182 30.41 6.39 -14.32
CA TYR A 182 30.67 6.87 -12.95
C TYR A 182 31.80 6.06 -12.29
N MET A 183 32.06 4.83 -12.71
CA MET A 183 33.08 3.96 -12.12
C MET A 183 34.49 4.52 -12.24
N VAL A 184 34.74 5.31 -13.29
CA VAL A 184 36.05 5.96 -13.54
C VAL A 184 36.41 6.98 -12.44
N SER A 185 35.38 7.60 -11.81
CA SER A 185 35.55 8.64 -10.78
C SER A 185 35.17 8.18 -9.38
N SER A 186 34.65 6.97 -9.25
CA SER A 186 34.17 6.43 -7.95
C SER A 186 35.22 5.59 -7.27
N HIS A 187 35.31 5.72 -5.95
CA HIS A 187 36.21 4.97 -5.08
C HIS A 187 35.41 4.25 -4.02
N TYR A 188 35.93 3.15 -3.53
CA TYR A 188 35.39 2.44 -2.37
C TYR A 188 36.48 2.21 -1.33
N TYR A 189 36.07 2.00 -0.09
CA TYR A 189 37.01 1.72 1.00
C TYR A 189 36.99 0.22 1.32
N ASP A 190 38.14 -0.44 1.14
CA ASP A 190 38.35 -1.80 1.62
C ASP A 190 39.48 -1.81 2.68
N MET A 191 39.14 -2.38 3.84
CA MET A 191 40.05 -2.45 5.03
C MET A 191 40.69 -1.10 5.39
N GLY A 192 40.03 0.03 5.13
CA GLY A 192 40.50 1.37 5.40
C GLY A 192 41.44 1.97 4.32
N VAL A 193 41.60 1.28 3.22
CA VAL A 193 42.33 1.77 2.04
C VAL A 193 41.33 2.20 0.97
N GLU A 194 41.52 3.39 0.39
CA GLU A 194 40.74 3.90 -0.71
C GLU A 194 41.18 3.22 -2.01
N MET A 195 40.25 2.54 -2.68
CA MET A 195 40.50 1.84 -3.93
C MET A 195 39.61 2.39 -5.06
N PRO A 196 40.15 2.59 -6.28
CA PRO A 196 39.34 2.97 -7.43
C PRO A 196 38.42 1.81 -7.84
N LEU A 197 37.17 2.11 -8.15
CA LEU A 197 36.16 1.10 -8.53
C LEU A 197 36.49 0.43 -9.86
N GLU A 198 37.29 1.10 -10.71
CA GLU A 198 37.71 0.62 -12.04
C GLU A 198 38.57 -0.63 -11.97
N ASP A 199 39.42 -0.74 -10.94
CA ASP A 199 40.36 -1.85 -10.78
C ASP A 199 39.68 -3.20 -10.49
N ASP A 200 38.48 -3.18 -9.90
CA ASP A 200 37.74 -4.40 -9.49
C ASP A 200 36.95 -5.04 -10.65
N TYR A 201 36.68 -4.30 -11.73
CA TYR A 201 35.83 -4.77 -12.82
C TYR A 201 36.56 -5.16 -14.08
N TYR A 202 37.85 -4.82 -14.21
CA TYR A 202 38.65 -5.08 -15.40
C TYR A 202 39.83 -6.01 -15.15
N THR A 203 40.00 -6.54 -13.93
CA THR A 203 40.93 -7.61 -13.56
C THR A 203 40.19 -8.93 -13.39
#